data_45290abb9ba50ab12880f6d7a4dd6891
#
_entry.id   45290abb9ba50ab12880f6d7a4dd6891
#
_cell.length_a   1.000
_cell.length_b   1.000
_cell.length_c   1.000
_cell.angle_alpha   90.00
_cell.angle_beta   90.00
_cell.angle_gamma   90.00
#
_symmetry.space_group_name_H-M   'P 1'
#
loop_
_entity.id
_entity.type
_entity.pdbx_description
1 polymer ?
#
loop_
_entity_poly.entity_id
_entity_poly.type
_entity_poly.pdbx_seq_one_letter_code
_entity_poly.pdbx_strand_id
1 'polypeptide(L)'
;MKNSRSRWFALMFILWALGAFAQPPEYELDLHWPKIPMGDNWLTGGIGGMCIDQNDHVYLLNRQNVVPADLDGARLAPPIIELNPQGEVVRGWGDPDLLGPRIHDCHVEGDGSIWIVAAGNGYIQKYSNDGSEMLMQIGETGTYDSSDGSREGAPLNSDRAQFFLPAAVDVDKETGDIYVADGELPGGNSRIAVISREGRFLRQWPLYRTNSDSNITPLPHCIRLSNDGLVYVCDREADRIQVFDRDGNFQRNIFLQFSPISAAEGRNSGERGSAVVLAFSPDQEQEFMFVINQNSVMIDVLERHSGRLLTSFGNGPGRYRGQFTLPHGIGVDSKGSLYIAEQEGRRVQKYNLVD
;
A
#
# COMPACT_ATOMS: atom_id res chain seq x y z
N MET A 1 -75.49 -31.07 18.73
CA MET A 1 -74.70 -30.66 17.60
C MET A 1 -73.60 -29.70 18.11
N LYS A 2 -72.37 -30.22 18.35
CA LYS A 2 -71.23 -29.44 18.83
C LYS A 2 -70.24 -29.25 17.70
N ASN A 3 -70.04 -28.03 17.25
CA ASN A 3 -69.03 -27.65 16.24
C ASN A 3 -67.67 -27.49 16.92
N SER A 4 -66.73 -28.38 16.57
CA SER A 4 -65.33 -28.33 16.95
C SER A 4 -64.61 -27.48 15.86
N ARG A 5 -64.11 -26.32 16.22
CA ARG A 5 -63.17 -25.51 15.35
C ARG A 5 -61.74 -25.87 15.72
N SER A 6 -61.09 -26.63 14.86
CA SER A 6 -59.63 -26.89 14.94
C SER A 6 -58.89 -25.63 14.54
N ARG A 7 -58.08 -25.08 15.45
CA ARG A 7 -57.10 -23.99 15.16
C ARG A 7 -55.80 -24.65 14.75
N TRP A 8 -55.43 -24.43 13.48
CA TRP A 8 -54.08 -24.73 12.99
C TRP A 8 -53.14 -23.62 13.42
N PHE A 9 -52.17 -23.89 14.29
CA PHE A 9 -51.04 -23.03 14.55
C PHE A 9 -49.96 -23.32 13.48
N ALA A 10 -49.74 -22.36 12.57
CA ALA A 10 -48.61 -22.40 11.66
C ALA A 10 -47.36 -21.95 12.47
N LEU A 11 -46.47 -22.89 12.77
CA LEU A 11 -45.12 -22.55 13.26
C LEU A 11 -44.31 -21.99 12.08
N MET A 12 -44.05 -20.71 12.16
CA MET A 12 -43.14 -20.03 11.24
C MET A 12 -41.69 -20.28 11.74
N PHE A 13 -40.98 -21.23 11.12
CA PHE A 13 -39.57 -21.42 11.33
C PHE A 13 -38.82 -20.23 10.67
N ILE A 14 -38.32 -19.29 11.45
CA ILE A 14 -37.36 -18.31 11.03
C ILE A 14 -36.01 -19.04 10.96
N LEU A 15 -35.61 -19.45 9.75
CA LEU A 15 -34.25 -19.86 9.47
C LEU A 15 -33.36 -18.60 9.56
N TRP A 16 -32.66 -18.47 10.66
CA TRP A 16 -31.50 -17.61 10.71
C TRP A 16 -30.45 -18.26 9.82
N ALA A 17 -30.22 -17.67 8.63
CA ALA A 17 -29.01 -17.94 7.85
C ALA A 17 -27.84 -17.42 8.71
N LEU A 18 -27.19 -18.31 9.43
CA LEU A 18 -25.85 -18.05 9.95
C LEU A 18 -24.99 -17.88 8.69
N GLY A 19 -24.68 -16.64 8.35
CA GLY A 19 -23.68 -16.37 7.34
C GLY A 19 -22.41 -17.13 7.73
N ALA A 20 -21.97 -18.04 6.88
CA ALA A 20 -20.67 -18.68 7.05
C ALA A 20 -19.64 -17.53 6.98
N PHE A 21 -19.01 -17.23 8.10
CA PHE A 21 -17.88 -16.30 8.09
C PHE A 21 -16.77 -16.94 7.26
N ALA A 22 -16.21 -16.19 6.35
CA ALA A 22 -15.03 -16.62 5.62
C ALA A 22 -13.94 -17.05 6.60
N GLN A 23 -13.37 -18.21 6.37
CA GLN A 23 -12.19 -18.63 7.10
C GLN A 23 -11.03 -17.75 6.68
N PRO A 24 -10.21 -17.24 7.61
CA PRO A 24 -9.06 -16.48 7.24
C PRO A 24 -8.11 -17.33 6.38
N PRO A 25 -7.53 -16.76 5.33
CA PRO A 25 -6.53 -17.47 4.54
C PRO A 25 -5.30 -17.77 5.38
N GLU A 26 -4.70 -18.94 5.17
CA GLU A 26 -3.46 -19.36 5.82
C GLU A 26 -2.27 -19.17 4.86
N TYR A 27 -1.11 -18.83 5.42
CA TYR A 27 0.07 -18.50 4.63
C TYR A 27 1.32 -19.24 5.10
N GLU A 28 2.10 -19.74 4.16
CA GLU A 28 3.40 -20.37 4.41
C GLU A 28 4.53 -19.58 3.71
N LEU A 29 5.60 -19.29 4.45
CA LEU A 29 6.75 -18.57 3.93
C LEU A 29 7.49 -19.40 2.86
N ASP A 30 7.65 -18.82 1.66
CA ASP A 30 8.46 -19.40 0.60
C ASP A 30 9.95 -19.19 0.89
N LEU A 31 10.65 -20.26 1.19
CA LEU A 31 12.07 -20.23 1.53
C LEU A 31 12.99 -20.08 0.31
N HIS A 32 12.44 -20.21 -0.91
CA HIS A 32 13.19 -20.26 -2.16
C HIS A 32 12.94 -19.05 -3.06
N TRP A 33 12.12 -18.11 -2.60
CA TRP A 33 11.82 -16.86 -3.29
C TRP A 33 12.37 -15.65 -2.49
N PRO A 34 12.99 -14.64 -3.13
CA PRO A 34 13.47 -14.61 -4.52
C PRO A 34 14.69 -15.51 -4.73
N LYS A 35 15.08 -15.73 -6.00
CA LYS A 35 16.31 -16.46 -6.35
C LYS A 35 17.54 -15.63 -5.97
N ILE A 36 18.51 -16.31 -5.35
CA ILE A 36 19.77 -15.70 -4.92
C ILE A 36 20.94 -16.37 -5.68
N PRO A 37 21.94 -15.62 -6.13
CA PRO A 37 22.10 -14.17 -6.03
C PRO A 37 21.09 -13.43 -6.91
N MET A 38 20.70 -12.21 -6.48
CA MET A 38 19.82 -11.38 -7.25
C MET A 38 20.62 -10.67 -8.36
N GLY A 39 20.14 -10.78 -9.59
CA GLY A 39 20.77 -10.16 -10.76
C GLY A 39 22.28 -10.47 -10.88
N ASP A 40 23.05 -9.46 -11.25
CA ASP A 40 24.51 -9.55 -11.39
C ASP A 40 25.19 -9.17 -10.06
N ASN A 41 25.00 -9.99 -9.04
CA ASN A 41 25.47 -9.74 -7.67
C ASN A 41 24.93 -8.41 -7.07
N TRP A 42 23.66 -8.13 -7.27
CA TRP A 42 23.05 -6.90 -6.79
C TRP A 42 22.85 -6.90 -5.28
N LEU A 43 23.21 -5.79 -4.66
CA LEU A 43 22.84 -5.44 -3.30
C LEU A 43 21.77 -4.37 -3.32
N THR A 44 20.65 -4.63 -2.66
CA THR A 44 19.57 -3.68 -2.48
C THR A 44 19.79 -2.80 -1.26
N GLY A 45 19.36 -1.57 -1.34
CA GLY A 45 19.02 -0.74 -0.18
C GLY A 45 17.64 -1.11 0.38
N GLY A 46 17.03 -0.20 1.11
CA GLY A 46 15.67 -0.37 1.60
C GLY A 46 14.67 -0.45 0.45
N ILE A 47 13.75 -1.39 0.53
CA ILE A 47 12.66 -1.47 -0.43
C ILE A 47 11.53 -0.55 0.03
N GLY A 48 11.33 0.55 -0.71
CA GLY A 48 10.39 1.61 -0.34
C GLY A 48 8.93 1.31 -0.66
N GLY A 49 8.69 0.40 -1.58
CA GLY A 49 7.37 -0.04 -2.01
C GLY A 49 7.49 -1.15 -3.03
N MET A 50 6.37 -1.64 -3.50
CA MET A 50 6.28 -2.66 -4.54
C MET A 50 4.92 -2.69 -5.20
N CYS A 51 4.85 -3.20 -6.41
CA CYS A 51 3.61 -3.54 -7.10
C CYS A 51 3.77 -4.83 -7.90
N ILE A 52 2.65 -5.40 -8.32
CA ILE A 52 2.60 -6.66 -9.06
C ILE A 52 1.74 -6.42 -10.30
N ASP A 53 2.19 -6.92 -11.45
CA ASP A 53 1.42 -6.84 -12.69
C ASP A 53 0.48 -8.04 -12.88
N GLN A 54 -0.31 -7.99 -13.95
CA GLN A 54 -1.26 -9.05 -14.31
C GLN A 54 -0.62 -10.39 -14.70
N ASN A 55 0.70 -10.43 -14.87
CA ASN A 55 1.49 -11.64 -15.16
C ASN A 55 2.22 -12.14 -13.91
N ASP A 56 1.89 -11.59 -12.74
CA ASP A 56 2.54 -11.87 -11.45
C ASP A 56 4.02 -11.46 -11.39
N HIS A 57 4.47 -10.53 -12.26
CA HIS A 57 5.79 -9.93 -12.11
C HIS A 57 5.78 -8.92 -10.97
N VAL A 58 6.82 -8.97 -10.17
CA VAL A 58 6.98 -8.15 -8.95
C VAL A 58 7.98 -7.04 -9.22
N TYR A 59 7.54 -5.80 -9.07
CA TYR A 59 8.38 -4.60 -9.18
C TYR A 59 8.76 -4.11 -7.80
N LEU A 60 10.06 -4.11 -7.49
CA LEU A 60 10.60 -3.64 -6.22
C LEU A 60 11.17 -2.24 -6.37
N LEU A 61 10.80 -1.33 -5.48
CA LEU A 61 11.28 0.05 -5.43
C LEU A 61 12.46 0.14 -4.48
N ASN A 62 13.66 0.11 -5.03
CA ASN A 62 14.92 0.11 -4.29
C ASN A 62 15.40 1.54 -4.01
N ARG A 63 15.45 1.94 -2.75
CA ARG A 63 15.90 3.27 -2.32
C ARG A 63 17.40 3.50 -2.44
N GLN A 64 18.16 2.47 -2.76
CA GLN A 64 19.62 2.54 -2.95
C GLN A 64 20.42 3.12 -1.76
N ASN A 65 19.83 3.19 -0.58
CA ASN A 65 20.41 3.75 0.62
C ASN A 65 21.40 2.78 1.30
N VAL A 66 22.47 2.46 0.57
CA VAL A 66 23.59 1.64 1.04
C VAL A 66 24.82 2.52 1.26
N VAL A 67 25.70 2.12 2.17
CA VAL A 67 27.00 2.78 2.33
C VAL A 67 28.05 2.06 1.47
N PRO A 68 29.11 2.76 1.02
CA PRO A 68 30.13 2.14 0.15
C PRO A 68 30.74 0.84 0.71
N ALA A 69 30.87 0.73 2.02
CA ALA A 69 31.38 -0.47 2.68
C ALA A 69 30.45 -1.70 2.53
N ASP A 70 29.15 -1.48 2.29
CA ASP A 70 28.19 -2.59 2.06
C ASP A 70 28.41 -3.24 0.66
N LEU A 71 29.06 -2.52 -0.27
CA LEU A 71 29.23 -2.96 -1.66
C LEU A 71 30.47 -3.81 -1.90
N ASP A 72 31.14 -4.31 -0.84
CA ASP A 72 32.32 -5.14 -0.99
C ASP A 72 31.99 -6.43 -1.77
N GLY A 73 32.44 -6.48 -3.03
CA GLY A 73 32.15 -7.59 -3.96
C GLY A 73 30.74 -7.61 -4.56
N ALA A 74 29.88 -6.63 -4.25
CA ALA A 74 28.54 -6.48 -4.80
C ALA A 74 28.42 -5.24 -5.69
N ARG A 75 27.32 -5.16 -6.47
CA ARG A 75 26.91 -3.99 -7.23
C ARG A 75 25.65 -3.41 -6.66
N LEU A 76 25.54 -2.09 -6.60
CA LEU A 76 24.31 -1.43 -6.23
C LEU A 76 23.21 -1.78 -7.24
N ALA A 77 22.11 -2.33 -6.74
CA ALA A 77 20.95 -2.65 -7.56
C ALA A 77 20.28 -1.39 -8.11
N PRO A 78 19.69 -1.43 -9.31
CA PRO A 78 18.93 -0.31 -9.87
C PRO A 78 17.76 0.14 -8.99
N PRO A 79 17.21 1.36 -9.20
CA PRO A 79 16.04 1.83 -8.47
C PRO A 79 14.81 0.94 -8.61
N ILE A 80 14.57 0.40 -9.80
CA ILE A 80 13.46 -0.52 -10.06
C ILE A 80 14.04 -1.90 -10.41
N ILE A 81 13.55 -2.93 -9.73
CA ILE A 81 13.94 -4.32 -9.98
C ILE A 81 12.67 -5.11 -10.30
N GLU A 82 12.64 -5.71 -11.47
CA GLU A 82 11.54 -6.60 -11.89
C GLU A 82 11.94 -8.05 -11.71
N LEU A 83 11.10 -8.79 -10.97
CA LEU A 83 11.22 -10.22 -10.75
C LEU A 83 10.06 -10.95 -11.43
N ASN A 84 10.34 -12.10 -12.04
CA ASN A 84 9.28 -12.98 -12.52
C ASN A 84 8.62 -13.75 -11.34
N PRO A 85 7.50 -14.46 -11.56
CA PRO A 85 6.83 -15.23 -10.51
C PRO A 85 7.72 -16.28 -9.82
N GLN A 86 8.78 -16.77 -10.50
CA GLN A 86 9.76 -17.70 -9.97
C GLN A 86 10.83 -17.04 -9.09
N GLY A 87 10.82 -15.69 -9.02
CA GLY A 87 11.76 -14.90 -8.22
C GLY A 87 13.09 -14.61 -8.92
N GLU A 88 13.16 -14.83 -10.23
CA GLU A 88 14.34 -14.52 -11.03
C GLU A 88 14.26 -13.06 -11.50
N VAL A 89 15.39 -12.37 -11.52
CA VAL A 89 15.48 -11.00 -12.04
C VAL A 89 15.26 -11.02 -13.55
N VAL A 90 14.24 -10.29 -14.00
CA VAL A 90 13.97 -10.04 -15.42
C VAL A 90 14.82 -8.89 -15.92
N ARG A 91 14.77 -7.77 -15.19
CA ARG A 91 15.54 -6.56 -15.50
C ARG A 91 15.65 -5.65 -14.29
N GLY A 92 16.51 -4.64 -14.42
CA GLY A 92 16.58 -3.52 -13.50
C GLY A 92 16.76 -2.23 -14.29
N TRP A 93 16.09 -1.16 -13.85
CA TRP A 93 16.05 0.12 -14.55
C TRP A 93 15.80 1.30 -13.61
N GLY A 94 15.69 2.48 -14.17
CA GLY A 94 15.40 3.73 -13.49
C GLY A 94 16.64 4.60 -13.29
N ASP A 95 16.41 5.90 -13.38
CA ASP A 95 17.42 6.92 -13.13
C ASP A 95 17.29 7.37 -11.66
N PRO A 96 18.31 7.16 -10.81
CA PRO A 96 18.27 7.57 -9.41
C PRO A 96 18.13 9.08 -9.22
N ASP A 97 18.60 9.90 -10.17
CA ASP A 97 18.45 11.35 -10.08
C ASP A 97 17.01 11.79 -10.33
N LEU A 98 16.27 11.07 -11.17
CA LEU A 98 14.85 11.32 -11.42
C LEU A 98 13.96 10.70 -10.35
N LEU A 99 14.20 9.46 -9.94
CA LEU A 99 13.38 8.76 -8.97
C LEU A 99 13.69 9.15 -7.52
N GLY A 100 14.90 9.63 -7.26
CA GLY A 100 15.35 10.10 -5.97
C GLY A 100 15.44 9.01 -4.90
N PRO A 101 15.93 9.36 -3.70
CA PRO A 101 16.17 8.39 -2.63
C PRO A 101 14.89 7.99 -1.86
N ARG A 102 13.75 8.60 -2.13
CA ARG A 102 12.47 8.31 -1.47
C ARG A 102 11.43 7.79 -2.46
N ILE A 103 11.84 6.90 -3.33
CA ILE A 103 10.91 6.11 -4.12
C ILE A 103 9.98 5.32 -3.17
N HIS A 104 8.64 5.41 -3.37
CA HIS A 104 7.71 5.07 -2.30
C HIS A 104 6.62 4.06 -2.67
N ASP A 105 5.92 4.25 -3.77
CA ASP A 105 4.83 3.37 -4.21
C ASP A 105 4.81 3.25 -5.72
N CYS A 106 4.16 2.21 -6.24
CA CYS A 106 3.89 2.03 -7.65
C CYS A 106 2.54 1.38 -7.92
N HIS A 107 2.03 1.61 -9.15
CA HIS A 107 0.84 0.97 -9.69
C HIS A 107 1.11 0.55 -11.12
N VAL A 108 0.76 -0.69 -11.48
CA VAL A 108 0.86 -1.19 -12.87
C VAL A 108 -0.52 -1.18 -13.50
N GLU A 109 -0.66 -0.49 -14.63
CA GLU A 109 -1.90 -0.49 -15.39
C GLU A 109 -2.06 -1.76 -16.24
N GLY A 110 -3.28 -2.00 -16.75
CA GLY A 110 -3.60 -3.17 -17.57
C GLY A 110 -2.83 -3.28 -18.89
N ASP A 111 -2.25 -2.19 -19.40
CA ASP A 111 -1.36 -2.16 -20.56
C ASP A 111 0.11 -2.45 -20.22
N GLY A 112 0.40 -2.66 -18.93
CA GLY A 112 1.72 -2.92 -18.38
C GLY A 112 2.53 -1.66 -18.08
N SER A 113 2.05 -0.46 -18.40
CA SER A 113 2.70 0.78 -17.98
C SER A 113 2.67 0.93 -16.47
N ILE A 114 3.71 1.56 -15.90
CA ILE A 114 3.90 1.62 -14.46
C ILE A 114 4.00 3.05 -13.96
N TRP A 115 3.16 3.42 -13.00
CA TRP A 115 3.29 4.63 -12.22
C TRP A 115 4.25 4.43 -11.06
N ILE A 116 5.13 5.41 -10.85
CA ILE A 116 6.10 5.44 -9.75
C ILE A 116 5.91 6.73 -8.96
N VAL A 117 5.82 6.59 -7.64
CA VAL A 117 5.80 7.72 -6.70
C VAL A 117 7.21 8.02 -6.22
N ALA A 118 7.70 9.20 -6.58
CA ALA A 118 8.95 9.75 -6.08
C ALA A 118 8.65 10.74 -4.95
N ALA A 119 8.37 10.23 -3.75
CA ALA A 119 7.85 11.02 -2.63
C ALA A 119 8.71 12.22 -2.26
N GLY A 120 10.03 12.13 -2.43
CA GLY A 120 10.96 13.22 -2.16
C GLY A 120 10.97 14.35 -3.18
N ASN A 121 10.36 14.15 -4.35
CA ASN A 121 10.53 15.03 -5.52
C ASN A 121 9.26 15.82 -5.88
N GLY A 122 8.12 15.60 -5.20
CA GLY A 122 6.88 16.34 -5.41
C GLY A 122 6.16 16.01 -6.72
N TYR A 123 6.48 14.89 -7.37
CA TYR A 123 5.83 14.42 -8.60
C TYR A 123 5.64 12.90 -8.62
N ILE A 124 4.81 12.45 -9.56
CA ILE A 124 4.66 11.05 -9.92
C ILE A 124 4.98 10.88 -11.41
N GLN A 125 5.52 9.74 -11.79
CA GLN A 125 5.93 9.46 -13.17
C GLN A 125 5.35 8.14 -13.68
N LYS A 126 4.95 8.11 -14.95
CA LYS A 126 4.52 6.92 -15.68
C LYS A 126 5.60 6.50 -16.66
N TYR A 127 5.92 5.22 -16.65
CA TYR A 127 6.90 4.61 -17.55
C TYR A 127 6.27 3.52 -18.41
N SER A 128 6.91 3.25 -19.56
CA SER A 128 6.62 2.04 -20.34
C SER A 128 6.88 0.78 -19.50
N ASN A 129 6.25 -0.33 -19.88
CA ASN A 129 6.39 -1.62 -19.18
C ASN A 129 7.85 -2.03 -18.93
N ASP A 130 8.73 -1.74 -19.87
CA ASP A 130 10.16 -2.08 -19.79
C ASP A 130 11.02 -0.97 -19.12
N GLY A 131 10.40 0.13 -18.71
CA GLY A 131 11.08 1.28 -18.09
C GLY A 131 11.95 2.10 -19.03
N SER A 132 11.92 1.82 -20.34
CA SER A 132 12.79 2.50 -21.33
C SER A 132 12.35 3.91 -21.68
N GLU A 133 11.06 4.24 -21.47
CA GLU A 133 10.46 5.52 -21.80
C GLU A 133 9.62 6.06 -20.65
N MET A 134 9.83 7.32 -20.28
CA MET A 134 8.93 8.07 -19.41
C MET A 134 7.77 8.60 -20.25
N LEU A 135 6.58 8.04 -20.05
CA LEU A 135 5.38 8.36 -20.81
C LEU A 135 4.69 9.64 -20.31
N MET A 136 4.76 9.90 -19.01
CA MET A 136 4.11 11.04 -18.38
C MET A 136 4.78 11.40 -17.05
N GLN A 137 4.77 12.69 -16.72
CA GLN A 137 5.06 13.18 -15.37
C GLN A 137 3.93 14.12 -14.95
N ILE A 138 3.47 13.96 -13.71
CA ILE A 138 2.50 14.86 -13.06
C ILE A 138 3.18 15.49 -11.87
N GLY A 139 3.17 16.81 -11.84
CA GLY A 139 4.02 17.62 -10.97
C GLY A 139 5.29 18.10 -11.69
N GLU A 140 5.76 19.27 -11.33
CA GLU A 140 6.90 19.94 -11.93
C GLU A 140 8.17 19.62 -11.12
N THR A 141 9.24 19.26 -11.82
CA THR A 141 10.54 18.95 -11.18
C THR A 141 11.07 20.16 -10.40
N GLY A 142 11.48 19.93 -9.15
CA GLY A 142 12.02 20.98 -8.29
C GLY A 142 10.98 21.93 -7.71
N THR A 143 9.69 21.69 -7.98
CA THR A 143 8.58 22.49 -7.48
C THR A 143 7.72 21.64 -6.55
N TYR A 144 7.23 22.24 -5.45
CA TYR A 144 6.35 21.60 -4.49
C TYR A 144 5.04 22.40 -4.37
N ASP A 145 3.95 21.74 -3.97
CA ASP A 145 2.68 22.41 -3.67
C ASP A 145 2.74 23.10 -2.30
N SER A 146 3.60 24.12 -2.23
CA SER A 146 3.92 24.90 -1.04
C SER A 146 3.87 26.40 -1.30
N SER A 147 3.91 27.19 -0.24
CA SER A 147 3.74 28.66 -0.29
C SER A 147 4.79 29.39 -1.12
N ASP A 148 5.97 28.81 -1.28
CA ASP A 148 7.11 29.38 -2.04
C ASP A 148 7.62 28.44 -3.16
N GLY A 149 6.93 27.31 -3.35
CA GLY A 149 7.28 26.28 -4.32
C GLY A 149 8.46 25.41 -3.88
N SER A 150 9.04 25.64 -2.70
CA SER A 150 10.13 24.87 -2.16
C SER A 150 9.64 23.78 -1.18
N ARG A 151 10.54 22.91 -0.76
CA ARG A 151 10.26 21.87 0.24
C ARG A 151 10.13 22.43 1.67
N GLU A 152 10.65 23.60 1.91
CA GLU A 152 10.62 24.32 3.19
C GLU A 152 9.39 25.22 3.33
N GLY A 153 8.65 25.43 2.23
CA GLY A 153 7.42 26.21 2.22
C GLY A 153 6.27 25.53 2.95
N ALA A 154 5.29 26.31 3.41
CA ALA A 154 4.09 25.75 4.03
C ALA A 154 3.21 25.03 2.99
N PRO A 155 2.60 23.87 3.32
CA PRO A 155 1.75 23.11 2.41
C PRO A 155 0.51 23.90 2.01
N LEU A 156 0.12 23.84 0.73
CA LEU A 156 -1.03 24.60 0.22
C LEU A 156 -2.28 23.72 0.07
N ASN A 157 -2.15 22.43 -0.22
CA ASN A 157 -3.27 21.57 -0.65
C ASN A 157 -4.08 22.24 -1.77
N SER A 158 -3.39 22.71 -2.81
CA SER A 158 -4.00 23.53 -3.86
C SER A 158 -4.73 22.70 -4.91
N ASP A 159 -5.69 23.33 -5.62
CA ASP A 159 -6.41 22.72 -6.74
C ASP A 159 -5.54 22.67 -8.01
N ARG A 160 -4.36 22.07 -7.90
CA ARG A 160 -3.38 21.90 -8.99
C ARG A 160 -2.86 20.48 -9.02
N ALA A 161 -2.42 20.04 -10.21
CA ALA A 161 -1.71 18.78 -10.43
C ALA A 161 -0.22 18.90 -10.04
N GLN A 162 0.02 19.31 -8.80
CA GLN A 162 1.31 19.47 -8.16
C GLN A 162 1.23 18.90 -6.75
N PHE A 163 2.27 18.21 -6.29
CA PHE A 163 2.27 17.57 -4.99
C PHE A 163 3.31 18.16 -4.05
N PHE A 164 3.17 17.88 -2.77
CA PHE A 164 4.21 18.24 -1.79
C PHE A 164 5.07 17.03 -1.42
N LEU A 165 4.45 15.98 -0.88
CA LEU A 165 5.12 14.72 -0.52
C LEU A 165 4.17 13.56 -0.85
N PRO A 166 3.99 13.21 -2.13
CA PRO A 166 3.08 12.13 -2.50
C PRO A 166 3.59 10.79 -1.94
N ALA A 167 2.70 10.03 -1.33
CA ALA A 167 3.02 8.74 -0.72
C ALA A 167 2.64 7.56 -1.60
N ALA A 168 1.46 7.60 -2.22
CA ALA A 168 0.94 6.46 -2.96
C ALA A 168 0.09 6.90 -4.15
N VAL A 169 -0.05 5.99 -5.12
CA VAL A 169 -0.84 6.16 -6.32
C VAL A 169 -1.66 4.91 -6.61
N ASP A 170 -2.89 5.12 -7.07
CA ASP A 170 -3.71 4.08 -7.70
C ASP A 170 -4.50 4.66 -8.87
N VAL A 171 -4.93 3.84 -9.81
CA VAL A 171 -5.64 4.27 -11.02
C VAL A 171 -6.99 3.57 -11.12
N ASP A 172 -8.03 4.35 -11.30
CA ASP A 172 -9.37 3.83 -11.56
C ASP A 172 -9.41 3.11 -12.91
N LYS A 173 -9.64 1.81 -12.89
CA LYS A 173 -9.67 0.97 -14.10
C LYS A 173 -10.78 1.34 -15.09
N GLU A 174 -11.86 1.98 -14.62
CA GLU A 174 -13.00 2.36 -15.47
C GLU A 174 -12.80 3.72 -16.15
N THR A 175 -12.28 4.70 -15.39
CA THR A 175 -12.14 6.08 -15.90
C THR A 175 -10.72 6.43 -16.33
N GLY A 176 -9.73 5.76 -15.76
CA GLY A 176 -8.32 6.10 -15.87
C GLY A 176 -7.91 7.28 -15.00
N ASP A 177 -8.79 7.73 -14.10
CA ASP A 177 -8.45 8.78 -13.14
C ASP A 177 -7.39 8.28 -12.15
N ILE A 178 -6.43 9.14 -11.86
CA ILE A 178 -5.27 8.85 -11.06
C ILE A 178 -5.50 9.44 -9.66
N TYR A 179 -5.50 8.59 -8.66
CA TYR A 179 -5.69 8.95 -7.25
C TYR A 179 -4.34 8.95 -6.54
N VAL A 180 -4.00 10.06 -5.89
CA VAL A 180 -2.73 10.26 -5.21
C VAL A 180 -2.96 10.60 -3.75
N ALA A 181 -2.40 9.81 -2.85
CA ALA A 181 -2.27 10.17 -1.45
C ALA A 181 -1.07 11.12 -1.32
N ASP A 182 -1.33 12.40 -1.03
CA ASP A 182 -0.30 13.44 -0.98
C ASP A 182 -0.09 13.89 0.47
N GLY A 183 0.88 13.25 1.17
CA GLY A 183 1.12 13.48 2.58
C GLY A 183 2.02 12.47 3.29
N GLU A 184 3.12 12.04 2.66
CA GLU A 184 4.06 11.04 3.19
C GLU A 184 4.67 11.41 4.57
N LEU A 185 4.86 12.69 4.86
CA LEU A 185 5.46 13.15 6.10
C LEU A 185 4.65 14.29 6.74
N PRO A 186 4.69 14.41 8.08
CA PRO A 186 4.17 15.60 8.76
C PRO A 186 4.79 16.88 8.18
N GLY A 187 3.95 17.90 7.96
CA GLY A 187 4.36 19.17 7.38
C GLY A 187 4.24 19.27 5.86
N GLY A 188 3.91 18.17 5.18
CA GLY A 188 3.51 18.16 3.78
C GLY A 188 2.02 18.41 3.58
N ASN A 189 1.52 18.25 2.36
CA ASN A 189 0.08 18.21 2.10
C ASN A 189 -0.57 17.07 2.88
N SER A 190 -1.88 17.14 3.05
CA SER A 190 -2.66 16.09 3.70
C SER A 190 -3.99 15.93 2.97
N ARG A 191 -3.92 15.35 1.77
CA ARG A 191 -5.07 15.23 0.87
C ARG A 191 -5.01 13.98 0.03
N ILE A 192 -6.15 13.63 -0.54
CA ILE A 192 -6.27 12.78 -1.72
C ILE A 192 -6.48 13.70 -2.90
N ALA A 193 -5.60 13.68 -3.89
CA ALA A 193 -5.74 14.43 -5.12
C ALA A 193 -6.12 13.49 -6.26
N VAL A 194 -7.11 13.87 -7.07
CA VAL A 194 -7.56 13.11 -8.24
C VAL A 194 -7.22 13.89 -9.49
N ILE A 195 -6.51 13.22 -10.38
CA ILE A 195 -5.95 13.76 -11.62
C ILE A 195 -6.53 12.96 -12.78
N SER A 196 -6.89 13.62 -13.89
CA SER A 196 -7.37 12.90 -15.08
C SER A 196 -6.22 12.10 -15.73
N ARG A 197 -6.58 11.14 -16.58
CA ARG A 197 -5.60 10.38 -17.39
C ARG A 197 -4.69 11.25 -18.27
N GLU A 198 -5.10 12.51 -18.55
CA GLU A 198 -4.30 13.48 -19.30
C GLU A 198 -3.47 14.41 -18.39
N GLY A 199 -3.43 14.14 -17.08
CA GLY A 199 -2.62 14.92 -16.12
C GLY A 199 -3.28 16.21 -15.61
N ARG A 200 -4.61 16.41 -15.81
CA ARG A 200 -5.32 17.59 -15.31
C ARG A 200 -5.89 17.34 -13.92
N PHE A 201 -5.73 18.30 -13.01
CA PHE A 201 -6.41 18.28 -11.71
C PHE A 201 -7.93 18.22 -11.89
N LEU A 202 -8.57 17.30 -11.17
CA LEU A 202 -10.05 17.14 -11.19
C LEU A 202 -10.69 17.56 -9.89
N ARG A 203 -10.23 17.01 -8.77
CA ARG A 203 -10.79 17.25 -7.42
C ARG A 203 -9.82 16.80 -6.34
N GLN A 204 -10.09 17.17 -5.12
CA GLN A 204 -9.38 16.69 -3.93
C GLN A 204 -10.28 16.67 -2.71
N TRP A 205 -9.87 15.98 -1.68
CA TRP A 205 -10.46 16.02 -0.35
C TRP A 205 -9.41 15.69 0.73
N PRO A 206 -9.58 16.24 1.95
CA PRO A 206 -8.74 15.90 3.08
C PRO A 206 -9.18 14.56 3.70
N LEU A 207 -8.33 13.99 4.55
CA LEU A 207 -8.76 12.92 5.46
C LEU A 207 -9.89 13.40 6.37
N TYR A 208 -10.89 12.55 6.58
CA TYR A 208 -12.01 12.86 7.49
C TYR A 208 -11.52 12.96 8.94
N ARG A 209 -11.96 13.99 9.65
CA ARG A 209 -11.53 14.26 11.02
C ARG A 209 -12.72 14.53 11.92
N THR A 210 -12.54 14.12 13.18
CA THR A 210 -13.45 14.42 14.30
C THR A 210 -12.72 15.26 15.34
N ASN A 211 -13.44 15.76 16.34
CA ASN A 211 -12.82 16.52 17.45
C ASN A 211 -11.81 15.67 18.25
N SER A 212 -11.96 14.35 18.27
CA SER A 212 -11.01 13.43 18.93
C SER A 212 -9.66 13.36 18.21
N ASP A 213 -9.61 13.76 16.94
CA ASP A 213 -8.38 13.72 16.13
C ASP A 213 -7.54 15.01 16.22
N SER A 214 -7.90 15.94 17.12
CA SER A 214 -7.29 17.30 17.19
C SER A 214 -5.75 17.28 17.37
N ASN A 215 -5.22 16.25 18.00
CA ASN A 215 -3.79 16.10 18.28
C ASN A 215 -3.08 15.09 17.35
N ILE A 216 -3.78 14.56 16.34
CA ILE A 216 -3.23 13.61 15.39
C ILE A 216 -2.95 14.35 14.09
N THR A 217 -1.74 14.24 13.57
CA THR A 217 -1.40 14.74 12.24
C THR A 217 -2.01 13.83 11.19
N PRO A 218 -2.88 14.33 10.29
CA PRO A 218 -3.42 13.51 9.22
C PRO A 218 -2.29 13.13 8.24
N LEU A 219 -2.18 11.83 7.93
CA LEU A 219 -1.09 11.34 7.10
C LEU A 219 -1.60 10.27 6.14
N PRO A 220 -2.06 10.68 4.93
CA PRO A 220 -2.49 9.76 3.89
C PRO A 220 -1.28 9.04 3.29
N HIS A 221 -0.98 7.84 3.80
CA HIS A 221 0.25 7.11 3.49
C HIS A 221 0.07 6.06 2.39
N CYS A 222 -1.11 5.49 2.24
CA CYS A 222 -1.45 4.59 1.14
C CYS A 222 -2.79 4.96 0.51
N ILE A 223 -3.01 4.51 -0.73
CA ILE A 223 -4.31 4.59 -1.40
C ILE A 223 -4.51 3.35 -2.26
N ARG A 224 -5.71 2.74 -2.21
CA ARG A 224 -6.11 1.64 -3.10
C ARG A 224 -7.58 1.74 -3.43
N LEU A 225 -7.91 1.51 -4.69
CA LEU A 225 -9.28 1.46 -5.20
C LEU A 225 -9.75 0.01 -5.23
N SER A 226 -10.94 -0.22 -4.68
CA SER A 226 -11.57 -1.55 -4.72
C SER A 226 -12.43 -1.73 -5.97
N ASN A 227 -12.71 -2.99 -6.32
CA ASN A 227 -13.52 -3.34 -7.49
C ASN A 227 -14.95 -2.79 -7.43
N ASP A 228 -15.49 -2.56 -6.23
CA ASP A 228 -16.80 -1.93 -6.00
C ASP A 228 -16.75 -0.39 -5.94
N GLY A 229 -15.64 0.21 -6.34
CA GLY A 229 -15.51 1.65 -6.53
C GLY A 229 -15.29 2.47 -5.26
N LEU A 230 -14.83 1.85 -4.19
CA LEU A 230 -14.45 2.55 -2.98
C LEU A 230 -12.94 2.86 -2.96
N VAL A 231 -12.60 3.95 -2.30
CA VAL A 231 -11.24 4.45 -2.13
C VAL A 231 -10.80 4.24 -0.69
N TYR A 232 -9.81 3.39 -0.48
CA TYR A 232 -9.25 3.07 0.82
C TYR A 232 -7.95 3.83 1.03
N VAL A 233 -7.86 4.60 2.10
CA VAL A 233 -6.72 5.47 2.40
C VAL A 233 -6.17 5.16 3.80
N CYS A 234 -4.90 4.84 3.89
CA CYS A 234 -4.23 4.66 5.18
C CYS A 234 -4.01 6.03 5.85
N ASP A 235 -4.72 6.32 6.91
CA ASP A 235 -4.45 7.43 7.82
C ASP A 235 -3.49 6.92 8.91
N ARG A 236 -2.19 6.91 8.57
CA ARG A 236 -1.16 6.15 9.28
C ARG A 236 -1.06 6.54 10.76
N GLU A 237 -0.97 7.84 11.04
CA GLU A 237 -0.80 8.35 12.41
C GLU A 237 -2.05 8.20 13.28
N ALA A 238 -3.21 7.92 12.66
CA ALA A 238 -4.47 7.69 13.35
C ALA A 238 -4.82 6.19 13.49
N ASP A 239 -3.90 5.28 13.14
CA ASP A 239 -4.07 3.83 13.24
C ASP A 239 -5.35 3.32 12.57
N ARG A 240 -5.68 3.88 11.40
CA ARG A 240 -6.94 3.55 10.70
C ARG A 240 -6.79 3.61 9.18
N ILE A 241 -7.73 2.96 8.53
CA ILE A 241 -7.99 3.10 7.10
C ILE A 241 -9.29 3.87 6.97
N GLN A 242 -9.30 4.92 6.17
CA GLN A 242 -10.50 5.68 5.83
C GLN A 242 -11.03 5.23 4.48
N VAL A 243 -12.32 5.00 4.40
CA VAL A 243 -13.00 4.58 3.17
C VAL A 243 -13.87 5.72 2.67
N PHE A 244 -13.70 6.05 1.39
CA PHE A 244 -14.46 7.07 0.67
C PHE A 244 -15.10 6.45 -0.58
N ASP A 245 -16.08 7.13 -1.15
CA ASP A 245 -16.46 6.88 -2.53
C ASP A 245 -15.51 7.63 -3.51
N ARG A 246 -15.72 7.43 -4.81
CA ARG A 246 -14.92 8.07 -5.87
C ARG A 246 -14.99 9.60 -5.88
N ASP A 247 -16.06 10.17 -5.31
CA ASP A 247 -16.25 11.61 -5.22
C ASP A 247 -15.65 12.24 -3.94
N GLY A 248 -15.10 11.39 -3.05
CA GLY A 248 -14.47 11.81 -1.81
C GLY A 248 -15.44 11.91 -0.62
N ASN A 249 -16.67 11.37 -0.75
CA ASN A 249 -17.58 11.33 0.37
C ASN A 249 -17.14 10.22 1.34
N PHE A 250 -16.91 10.62 2.60
CA PHE A 250 -16.50 9.69 3.65
C PHE A 250 -17.58 8.65 3.92
N GLN A 251 -17.19 7.37 3.97
CA GLN A 251 -18.07 6.24 4.23
C GLN A 251 -17.89 5.70 5.66
N ARG A 252 -16.66 5.35 6.03
CA ARG A 252 -16.36 4.78 7.35
C ARG A 252 -14.86 4.80 7.67
N ASN A 253 -14.54 4.58 8.94
CA ASN A 253 -13.21 4.20 9.42
C ASN A 253 -13.14 2.70 9.64
N ILE A 254 -11.97 2.11 9.37
CA ILE A 254 -11.55 0.78 9.80
C ILE A 254 -10.36 1.00 10.72
N PHE A 255 -10.53 0.75 12.02
CA PHE A 255 -9.47 0.96 13.01
C PHE A 255 -8.61 -0.30 13.11
N LEU A 256 -7.31 -0.12 13.07
CA LEU A 256 -6.35 -1.18 13.34
C LEU A 256 -6.08 -1.27 14.85
N GLN A 257 -5.78 -2.48 15.30
CA GLN A 257 -5.42 -2.66 16.69
C GLN A 257 -4.04 -2.03 16.95
N PHE A 258 -3.99 -1.07 17.85
CA PHE A 258 -2.75 -0.50 18.32
C PHE A 258 -2.09 -1.46 19.32
N SER A 259 -1.02 -2.11 18.89
CA SER A 259 -0.25 -3.05 19.70
C SER A 259 1.24 -2.76 19.53
N PRO A 260 1.72 -1.63 20.09
CA PRO A 260 3.11 -1.22 19.90
C PRO A 260 4.07 -2.21 20.58
N ILE A 261 5.18 -2.48 19.90
CA ILE A 261 6.30 -3.20 20.49
C ILE A 261 6.90 -2.34 21.58
N SER A 262 7.21 -2.93 22.73
CA SER A 262 7.76 -2.18 23.86
C SER A 262 9.12 -1.55 23.52
N ALA A 263 9.47 -0.44 24.18
CA ALA A 263 10.77 0.19 24.02
C ALA A 263 11.94 -0.75 24.40
N ALA A 264 11.70 -1.75 25.25
CA ALA A 264 12.67 -2.79 25.61
C ALA A 264 13.01 -3.70 24.41
N GLU A 265 12.18 -3.75 23.39
CA GLU A 265 12.38 -4.50 22.16
C GLU A 265 13.10 -3.68 21.07
N GLY A 266 13.65 -2.53 21.44
CA GLY A 266 14.52 -1.72 20.57
C GLY A 266 13.79 -0.87 19.53
N ARG A 267 12.49 -0.63 19.73
CA ARG A 267 11.69 0.27 18.88
C ARG A 267 11.11 1.41 19.70
N ASN A 268 11.10 2.58 19.13
CA ASN A 268 10.29 3.69 19.63
C ASN A 268 8.82 3.40 19.22
N SER A 269 8.21 2.49 19.96
CA SER A 269 6.80 2.15 19.77
C SER A 269 5.94 3.39 20.05
N GLY A 270 5.03 3.69 19.13
CA GLY A 270 4.15 4.85 19.23
C GLY A 270 4.58 6.08 18.43
N GLU A 271 5.77 6.09 17.85
CA GLU A 271 6.20 7.15 16.93
C GLU A 271 5.80 6.93 15.47
N ARG A 272 5.29 5.74 15.14
CA ARG A 272 4.84 5.38 13.79
C ARG A 272 3.48 4.72 13.88
N GLY A 273 2.55 5.21 13.08
CA GLY A 273 1.19 4.66 13.03
C GLY A 273 1.12 3.25 12.44
N SER A 274 0.01 2.58 12.69
CA SER A 274 -0.20 1.17 12.31
C SER A 274 -0.51 0.98 10.82
N ALA A 275 -1.31 1.87 10.22
CA ALA A 275 -1.80 1.70 8.86
C ALA A 275 -0.78 2.18 7.83
N VAL A 276 0.14 1.31 7.39
CA VAL A 276 1.21 1.72 6.45
C VAL A 276 0.78 1.54 5.01
N VAL A 277 0.41 0.33 4.63
CA VAL A 277 0.00 -0.02 3.27
C VAL A 277 -0.97 -1.18 3.31
N LEU A 278 -1.85 -1.24 2.32
CA LEU A 278 -2.81 -2.32 2.17
C LEU A 278 -2.80 -2.93 0.76
N ALA A 279 -3.28 -4.16 0.66
CA ALA A 279 -3.61 -4.83 -0.58
C ALA A 279 -4.90 -5.64 -0.41
N PHE A 280 -5.60 -5.91 -1.51
CA PHE A 280 -6.80 -6.73 -1.50
C PHE A 280 -6.53 -8.13 -2.03
N SER A 281 -7.35 -9.11 -1.61
CA SER A 281 -7.36 -10.44 -2.22
C SER A 281 -7.75 -10.36 -3.70
N PRO A 282 -7.27 -11.31 -4.54
CA PRO A 282 -7.44 -11.20 -6.00
C PRO A 282 -8.83 -11.63 -6.48
N ASP A 283 -9.69 -12.15 -5.60
CA ASP A 283 -11.06 -12.50 -5.94
C ASP A 283 -11.87 -11.24 -6.33
N GLN A 284 -12.96 -11.43 -7.08
CA GLN A 284 -13.75 -10.33 -7.59
C GLN A 284 -14.35 -9.45 -6.49
N GLU A 285 -14.75 -10.06 -5.37
CA GLU A 285 -15.36 -9.37 -4.22
C GLU A 285 -14.28 -8.73 -3.33
N GLN A 286 -13.01 -9.11 -3.52
CA GLN A 286 -11.90 -8.68 -2.67
C GLN A 286 -12.24 -8.91 -1.20
N GLU A 287 -12.58 -10.15 -0.89
CA GLU A 287 -13.13 -10.55 0.41
C GLU A 287 -12.20 -10.18 1.57
N PHE A 288 -10.89 -10.29 1.33
CA PHE A 288 -9.86 -9.97 2.32
C PHE A 288 -9.09 -8.70 1.98
N MET A 289 -8.69 -8.01 3.03
CA MET A 289 -7.76 -6.89 2.98
C MET A 289 -6.56 -7.22 3.89
N PHE A 290 -5.37 -7.12 3.31
CA PHE A 290 -4.10 -7.34 3.99
C PHE A 290 -3.47 -6.00 4.32
N VAL A 291 -3.10 -5.78 5.58
CA VAL A 291 -2.58 -4.48 6.03
C VAL A 291 -1.27 -4.69 6.78
N ILE A 292 -0.25 -3.94 6.40
CA ILE A 292 0.96 -3.86 7.23
C ILE A 292 0.64 -3.00 8.45
N ASN A 293 0.59 -3.65 9.62
CA ASN A 293 0.49 -3.00 10.92
C ASN A 293 1.91 -2.78 11.46
N GLN A 294 2.41 -1.57 11.30
CA GLN A 294 3.81 -1.27 11.61
C GLN A 294 4.09 -1.26 13.12
N ASN A 295 3.12 -0.94 13.96
CA ASN A 295 3.28 -0.92 15.40
C ASN A 295 3.41 -2.33 16.00
N SER A 296 2.69 -3.31 15.46
CA SER A 296 2.83 -4.72 15.84
C SER A 296 3.90 -5.46 15.04
N VAL A 297 4.35 -4.88 13.93
CA VAL A 297 5.24 -5.52 12.94
C VAL A 297 4.69 -6.84 12.43
N MET A 298 3.37 -6.83 12.17
CA MET A 298 2.59 -7.98 11.70
C MET A 298 1.84 -7.59 10.43
N ILE A 299 1.35 -8.60 9.73
CA ILE A 299 0.41 -8.43 8.62
C ILE A 299 -0.97 -8.79 9.15
N ASP A 300 -1.85 -7.82 9.23
CA ASP A 300 -3.24 -8.00 9.63
C ASP A 300 -4.07 -8.45 8.43
N VAL A 301 -4.88 -9.50 8.61
CA VAL A 301 -5.85 -9.98 7.63
C VAL A 301 -7.24 -9.59 8.11
N LEU A 302 -7.89 -8.71 7.35
CA LEU A 302 -9.22 -8.20 7.67
C LEU A 302 -10.24 -8.67 6.64
N GLU A 303 -11.47 -8.88 7.09
CA GLU A 303 -12.62 -8.93 6.20
C GLU A 303 -12.85 -7.51 5.64
N ARG A 304 -12.75 -7.33 4.32
CA ARG A 304 -12.72 -6.00 3.71
C ARG A 304 -13.96 -5.17 4.01
N HIS A 305 -15.15 -5.77 3.86
CA HIS A 305 -16.40 -5.02 3.98
C HIS A 305 -16.71 -4.54 5.39
N SER A 306 -16.46 -5.38 6.40
CA SER A 306 -16.70 -5.01 7.80
C SER A 306 -15.51 -4.33 8.47
N GLY A 307 -14.31 -4.55 7.94
CA GLY A 307 -13.06 -4.13 8.58
C GLY A 307 -12.69 -4.99 9.81
N ARG A 308 -13.35 -6.14 9.98
CA ARG A 308 -13.10 -7.02 11.12
C ARG A 308 -11.77 -7.75 10.96
N LEU A 309 -10.91 -7.66 11.97
CA LEU A 309 -9.67 -8.42 12.03
C LEU A 309 -10.01 -9.92 12.15
N LEU A 310 -9.50 -10.73 11.24
CA LEU A 310 -9.65 -12.17 11.21
C LEU A 310 -8.47 -12.88 11.86
N THR A 311 -7.27 -12.50 11.44
CA THR A 311 -6.00 -13.04 11.96
C THR A 311 -4.88 -12.06 11.68
N SER A 312 -3.71 -12.30 12.26
CA SER A 312 -2.47 -11.62 11.94
C SER A 312 -1.35 -12.63 11.84
N PHE A 313 -0.40 -12.44 10.94
CA PHE A 313 0.74 -13.32 10.81
C PHE A 313 2.06 -12.57 10.72
N GLY A 314 3.17 -13.29 10.90
CA GLY A 314 4.52 -12.79 11.04
C GLY A 314 5.12 -13.20 12.38
N ASN A 315 6.45 -13.28 12.45
CA ASN A 315 7.17 -13.68 13.66
C ASN A 315 7.74 -12.48 14.43
N GLY A 316 7.06 -11.31 14.33
CA GLY A 316 7.46 -10.08 14.98
C GLY A 316 8.71 -9.44 14.36
N PRO A 317 9.35 -8.51 15.09
CA PRO A 317 10.49 -7.77 14.59
C PRO A 317 11.78 -8.61 14.53
N GLY A 318 12.56 -8.38 13.48
CA GLY A 318 13.87 -9.02 13.34
C GLY A 318 14.27 -9.27 11.90
N ARG A 319 15.41 -9.97 11.73
CA ARG A 319 16.03 -10.23 10.43
C ARG A 319 16.00 -11.69 10.01
N TYR A 320 15.50 -12.59 10.85
CA TYR A 320 15.30 -13.98 10.46
C TYR A 320 14.09 -14.12 9.53
N ARG A 321 14.01 -15.25 8.86
CA ARG A 321 12.89 -15.56 7.95
C ARG A 321 11.56 -15.54 8.71
N GLY A 322 10.56 -14.92 8.13
CA GLY A 322 9.25 -14.71 8.75
C GLY A 322 9.19 -13.58 9.78
N GLN A 323 10.32 -13.00 10.17
CA GLN A 323 10.37 -11.74 10.92
C GLN A 323 10.44 -10.55 9.98
N PHE A 324 10.08 -9.37 10.45
CA PHE A 324 10.11 -8.15 9.64
C PHE A 324 10.95 -7.06 10.30
N THR A 325 11.61 -6.25 9.47
CA THR A 325 12.30 -5.03 9.90
C THR A 325 11.83 -3.86 9.03
N LEU A 326 10.90 -3.10 9.58
CA LEU A 326 10.20 -2.01 8.92
C LEU A 326 9.54 -2.47 7.60
N PRO A 327 8.52 -3.38 7.66
CA PRO A 327 7.76 -3.76 6.48
C PRO A 327 7.04 -2.52 5.94
N HIS A 328 7.10 -2.31 4.61
CA HIS A 328 6.68 -1.05 4.00
C HIS A 328 5.99 -1.20 2.64
N GLY A 329 6.07 -2.34 2.02
CA GLY A 329 5.39 -2.66 0.76
C GLY A 329 4.66 -3.99 0.86
N ILE A 330 3.47 -4.09 0.28
CA ILE A 330 2.68 -5.32 0.19
C ILE A 330 2.12 -5.47 -1.22
N GLY A 331 2.16 -6.69 -1.75
CA GLY A 331 1.54 -7.06 -3.01
C GLY A 331 0.88 -8.42 -2.91
N VAL A 332 -0.10 -8.66 -3.76
CA VAL A 332 -0.83 -9.94 -3.87
C VAL A 332 -0.79 -10.38 -5.32
N ASP A 333 -0.36 -11.62 -5.58
CA ASP A 333 -0.38 -12.18 -6.93
C ASP A 333 -1.76 -12.76 -7.29
N SER A 334 -1.93 -13.19 -8.55
CA SER A 334 -3.19 -13.76 -9.04
C SER A 334 -3.63 -15.04 -8.33
N LYS A 335 -2.72 -15.69 -7.61
CA LYS A 335 -2.96 -16.91 -6.83
C LYS A 335 -3.23 -16.63 -5.35
N GLY A 336 -3.21 -15.37 -4.95
CA GLY A 336 -3.40 -14.94 -3.56
C GLY A 336 -2.15 -15.02 -2.70
N SER A 337 -0.96 -15.32 -3.25
CA SER A 337 0.29 -15.26 -2.48
C SER A 337 0.62 -13.81 -2.14
N LEU A 338 1.17 -13.59 -0.95
CA LEU A 338 1.54 -12.28 -0.44
C LEU A 338 3.05 -12.05 -0.56
N TYR A 339 3.40 -10.82 -0.90
CA TYR A 339 4.78 -10.35 -0.96
C TYR A 339 4.94 -9.16 -0.03
N ILE A 340 5.91 -9.23 0.88
CA ILE A 340 6.17 -8.21 1.90
C ILE A 340 7.57 -7.64 1.69
N ALA A 341 7.63 -6.37 1.32
CA ALA A 341 8.87 -5.64 1.14
C ALA A 341 9.26 -4.88 2.41
N GLU A 342 10.54 -4.92 2.75
CA GLU A 342 11.07 -4.35 3.98
C GLU A 342 12.06 -3.20 3.69
N GLN A 343 11.82 -2.05 4.29
CA GLN A 343 12.70 -0.90 4.12
C GLN A 343 14.03 -1.07 4.86
N GLU A 344 14.01 -1.47 6.12
CA GLU A 344 15.25 -1.69 6.90
C GLU A 344 15.75 -3.12 6.83
N GLY A 345 14.89 -4.07 6.51
CA GLY A 345 15.25 -5.45 6.20
C GLY A 345 15.98 -5.58 4.87
N ARG A 346 15.83 -4.60 3.98
CA ARG A 346 16.44 -4.55 2.63
C ARG A 346 16.16 -5.82 1.82
N ARG A 347 14.96 -6.35 1.92
CA ARG A 347 14.55 -7.61 1.28
C ARG A 347 13.06 -7.61 0.98
N VAL A 348 12.65 -8.65 0.27
CA VAL A 348 11.24 -9.02 0.09
C VAL A 348 11.06 -10.48 0.47
N GLN A 349 9.94 -10.80 1.11
CA GLN A 349 9.57 -12.17 1.48
C GLN A 349 8.23 -12.51 0.83
N LYS A 350 8.13 -13.73 0.27
CA LYS A 350 6.91 -14.27 -0.31
C LYS A 350 6.26 -15.24 0.66
N TYR A 351 4.93 -15.18 0.75
CA TYR A 351 4.10 -16.10 1.52
C TYR A 351 3.08 -16.73 0.57
N ASN A 352 3.19 -18.01 0.36
CA ASN A 352 2.24 -18.76 -0.47
C ASN A 352 0.93 -18.96 0.30
N LEU A 353 -0.20 -18.74 -0.38
CA LEU A 353 -1.50 -19.12 0.14
C LEU A 353 -1.53 -20.66 0.27
N VAL A 354 -1.96 -21.14 1.45
CA VAL A 354 -2.16 -22.59 1.71
C VAL A 354 -3.62 -22.92 1.41
N ASP A 355 -3.85 -23.96 0.59
CA ASP A 355 -5.19 -24.45 0.21
C ASP A 355 -5.89 -25.19 1.38
#